data_117a7bdf1b7c19415261d76cf17e1a3d
#
_entry.id   117a7bdf1b7c19415261d76cf17e1a3d
#
_cell.length_a   1.000
_cell.length_b   1.000
_cell.length_c   1.000
_cell.angle_alpha   90.00
_cell.angle_beta   90.00
_cell.angle_gamma   90.00
#
_symmetry.space_group_name_H-M   'P 1'
#
loop_
_entity.id
_entity.type
_entity.pdbx_description
1 polymer ?
#
loop_
_entity_poly.entity_id
_entity_poly.type
_entity_poly.pdbx_seq_one_letter_code
_entity_poly.pdbx_strand_id
1 'polypeptide(L)'
;MAPQCNGARFSRAELLQASVELRHHALGYVKSMALRCAVKLGVANAIHRRGGVASLDDLLAELSLDASRLPCLRSVMRALAASGVFATASDDGEHYRLTAVSSLLVDDSNGISGSLAPATLLFVAPPFVAPVVNLAEWLLAGAGGAAATTAFEMTHGEDLWGVLGRDAALRGFFDGALASDTRFVMDMAIRVSPKVFDGIASLVDVAGGAGAAAQAVAAAFPRIKCTVLDLPQVIDALAPADGLVDYVVGDMMEFVPPADAVLLKNRTNSG
;
A
#
# COMPACT_ATOMS: atom_id res chain seq x y z
N MET A 1 12.24 46.00 27.60
CA MET A 1 11.13 45.17 28.08
C MET A 1 11.14 43.91 27.29
N ALA A 2 11.61 42.80 27.82
CA ALA A 2 11.55 41.49 27.16
C ALA A 2 10.11 40.97 27.20
N PRO A 3 9.61 40.35 26.14
CA PRO A 3 8.28 39.74 26.13
C PRO A 3 8.25 38.61 27.16
N GLN A 4 7.37 38.72 28.14
CA GLN A 4 7.07 37.63 29.06
C GLN A 4 6.39 36.52 28.23
N CYS A 5 7.10 35.42 27.95
CA CYS A 5 6.50 34.19 27.52
C CYS A 5 5.57 33.69 28.64
N ASN A 6 4.29 33.93 28.49
CA ASN A 6 3.25 33.37 29.34
C ASN A 6 3.15 31.88 29.00
N GLY A 7 4.03 31.05 29.58
CA GLY A 7 4.04 29.61 29.42
C GLY A 7 2.75 29.03 29.99
N ALA A 8 1.84 28.63 29.15
CA ALA A 8 0.65 27.89 29.52
C ALA A 8 1.08 26.66 30.34
N ARG A 9 0.86 26.70 31.67
CA ARG A 9 1.15 25.58 32.57
C ARG A 9 -0.03 24.58 32.43
N PHE A 10 0.23 23.46 31.80
CA PHE A 10 -0.72 22.35 31.74
C PHE A 10 -1.03 21.84 33.15
N SER A 11 -2.28 21.53 33.42
CA SER A 11 -2.70 20.84 34.64
C SER A 11 -2.15 19.41 34.70
N ARG A 12 -2.12 18.84 35.91
CA ARG A 12 -1.70 17.43 36.08
C ARG A 12 -2.60 16.44 35.31
N ALA A 13 -3.89 16.74 35.19
CA ALA A 13 -4.83 15.92 34.43
C ALA A 13 -4.53 15.96 32.93
N GLU A 14 -4.26 17.15 32.37
CA GLU A 14 -3.84 17.32 30.97
C GLU A 14 -2.52 16.58 30.69
N LEU A 15 -1.52 16.70 31.59
CA LEU A 15 -0.25 16.00 31.42
C LEU A 15 -0.40 14.47 31.52
N LEU A 16 -1.29 13.97 32.37
CA LEU A 16 -1.59 12.54 32.42
C LEU A 16 -2.22 12.04 31.11
N GLN A 17 -3.23 12.75 30.61
CA GLN A 17 -3.86 12.43 29.33
C GLN A 17 -2.84 12.50 28.17
N ALA A 18 -2.06 13.57 28.09
CA ALA A 18 -1.00 13.73 27.09
C ALA A 18 0.05 12.62 27.15
N SER A 19 0.34 12.08 28.36
CA SER A 19 1.28 10.95 28.50
C SER A 19 0.75 9.66 27.87
N VAL A 20 -0.56 9.44 27.88
CA VAL A 20 -1.21 8.31 27.20
C VAL A 20 -1.16 8.50 25.69
N GLU A 21 -1.47 9.69 25.21
CA GLU A 21 -1.41 10.04 23.79
C GLU A 21 0.00 9.91 23.24
N LEU A 22 1.01 10.40 23.97
CA LEU A 22 2.42 10.25 23.58
C LEU A 22 2.83 8.78 23.42
N ARG A 23 2.36 7.90 24.33
CA ARG A 23 2.60 6.46 24.19
C ARG A 23 1.89 5.87 22.99
N HIS A 24 0.67 6.29 22.67
CA HIS A 24 -0.03 5.88 21.46
C HIS A 24 0.75 6.26 20.19
N HIS A 25 1.31 7.48 20.13
CA HIS A 25 2.17 7.87 19.01
C HIS A 25 3.45 7.04 18.95
N ALA A 26 4.15 6.88 20.07
CA ALA A 26 5.40 6.12 20.13
C ALA A 26 5.22 4.63 19.75
N LEU A 27 4.08 4.02 20.10
CA LEU A 27 3.78 2.62 19.82
C LEU A 27 2.97 2.41 18.54
N GLY A 28 2.69 3.48 17.77
CA GLY A 28 1.89 3.39 16.54
C GLY A 28 2.42 2.38 15.54
N TYR A 29 3.74 2.23 15.43
CA TYR A 29 4.39 1.27 14.54
C TYR A 29 4.02 -0.20 14.85
N VAL A 30 3.67 -0.53 16.11
CA VAL A 30 3.30 -1.89 16.52
C VAL A 30 2.06 -2.35 15.76
N LYS A 31 1.10 -1.46 15.51
CA LYS A 31 -0.10 -1.78 14.72
C LYS A 31 0.25 -2.16 13.28
N SER A 32 1.13 -1.40 12.65
CA SER A 32 1.59 -1.66 11.29
C SER A 32 2.36 -2.98 11.20
N MET A 33 3.18 -3.30 12.21
CA MET A 33 3.93 -4.56 12.25
C MET A 33 3.03 -5.76 12.56
N ALA A 34 2.01 -5.59 13.40
CA ALA A 34 0.98 -6.62 13.62
C ALA A 34 0.18 -6.89 12.33
N LEU A 35 -0.20 -5.83 11.60
CA LEU A 35 -0.84 -5.95 10.29
C LEU A 35 0.07 -6.69 9.30
N ARG A 36 1.33 -6.29 9.20
CA ARG A 36 2.31 -6.98 8.36
C ARG A 36 2.42 -8.47 8.70
N CYS A 37 2.45 -8.81 9.99
CA CYS A 37 2.48 -10.19 10.46
C CYS A 37 1.24 -10.97 9.97
N ALA A 38 0.04 -10.43 10.21
CA ALA A 38 -1.23 -11.07 9.83
C ALA A 38 -1.35 -11.25 8.31
N VAL A 39 -0.94 -10.24 7.51
CA VAL A 39 -0.97 -10.32 6.05
C VAL A 39 0.03 -11.37 5.55
N LYS A 40 1.28 -11.39 6.07
CA LYS A 40 2.28 -12.40 5.69
C LYS A 40 1.86 -13.83 6.04
N LEU A 41 1.16 -14.02 7.13
CA LEU A 41 0.62 -15.31 7.54
C LEU A 41 -0.65 -15.70 6.77
N GLY A 42 -1.31 -14.77 6.06
CA GLY A 42 -2.56 -15.03 5.37
C GLY A 42 -3.76 -15.19 6.29
N VAL A 43 -3.77 -14.49 7.44
CA VAL A 43 -4.85 -14.60 8.46
C VAL A 43 -6.21 -14.30 7.87
N ALA A 44 -6.36 -13.28 7.03
CA ALA A 44 -7.64 -12.93 6.41
C ALA A 44 -8.16 -14.07 5.51
N ASN A 45 -7.27 -14.66 4.71
CA ASN A 45 -7.59 -15.83 3.89
C ASN A 45 -7.99 -17.05 4.74
N ALA A 46 -7.29 -17.28 5.86
CA ALA A 46 -7.63 -18.36 6.79
C ALA A 46 -9.04 -18.19 7.39
N ILE A 47 -9.39 -16.99 7.86
CA ILE A 47 -10.74 -16.67 8.35
C ILE A 47 -11.78 -16.84 7.22
N HIS A 48 -11.46 -16.38 6.02
CA HIS A 48 -12.36 -16.49 4.86
C HIS A 48 -12.67 -17.96 4.52
N ARG A 49 -11.65 -18.83 4.45
CA ARG A 49 -11.83 -20.28 4.20
C ARG A 49 -12.67 -20.99 5.25
N ARG A 50 -12.70 -20.45 6.48
CA ARG A 50 -13.53 -20.94 7.59
C ARG A 50 -14.96 -20.36 7.60
N GLY A 51 -15.40 -19.75 6.50
CA GLY A 51 -16.74 -19.17 6.41
C GLY A 51 -16.87 -17.79 7.06
N GLY A 52 -15.79 -17.07 7.26
CA GLY A 52 -15.77 -15.69 7.75
C GLY A 52 -15.58 -15.53 9.25
N VAL A 53 -15.53 -16.63 10.02
CA VAL A 53 -15.24 -16.66 11.47
C VAL A 53 -14.26 -17.80 11.75
N ALA A 54 -13.25 -17.54 12.60
CA ALA A 54 -12.30 -18.55 13.05
C ALA A 54 -11.91 -18.33 14.51
N SER A 55 -11.72 -19.42 15.26
CA SER A 55 -11.07 -19.38 16.57
C SER A 55 -9.56 -19.24 16.45
N LEU A 56 -8.87 -18.92 17.53
CA LEU A 56 -7.40 -18.91 17.56
C LEU A 56 -6.80 -20.29 17.26
N ASP A 57 -7.46 -21.37 17.73
CA ASP A 57 -7.02 -22.74 17.44
C ASP A 57 -7.22 -23.10 15.96
N ASP A 58 -8.33 -22.66 15.35
CA ASP A 58 -8.54 -22.78 13.90
C ASP A 58 -7.44 -22.06 13.14
N LEU A 59 -7.08 -20.85 13.55
CA LEU A 59 -6.02 -20.08 12.90
C LEU A 59 -4.65 -20.75 13.06
N LEU A 60 -4.33 -21.29 14.23
CA LEU A 60 -3.09 -22.06 14.40
C LEU A 60 -3.01 -23.22 13.39
N ALA A 61 -4.09 -23.99 13.27
CA ALA A 61 -4.17 -25.11 12.35
C ALA A 61 -4.05 -24.68 10.87
N GLU A 62 -4.86 -23.69 10.45
CA GLU A 62 -4.87 -23.18 9.08
C GLU A 62 -3.54 -22.57 8.65
N LEU A 63 -2.85 -21.89 9.58
CA LEU A 63 -1.57 -21.23 9.32
C LEU A 63 -0.37 -22.16 9.57
N SER A 64 -0.61 -23.42 9.95
CA SER A 64 0.42 -24.42 10.29
C SER A 64 1.42 -23.89 11.34
N LEU A 65 0.94 -23.19 12.34
CA LEU A 65 1.76 -22.64 13.42
C LEU A 65 1.86 -23.65 14.57
N ASP A 66 3.03 -23.69 15.21
CA ASP A 66 3.24 -24.48 16.43
C ASP A 66 2.36 -23.96 17.58
N ALA A 67 1.82 -24.86 18.39
CA ALA A 67 0.92 -24.52 19.50
C ALA A 67 1.56 -23.55 20.52
N SER A 68 2.89 -23.55 20.66
CA SER A 68 3.60 -22.60 21.52
C SER A 68 3.47 -21.14 21.04
N ARG A 69 3.01 -20.90 19.79
CA ARG A 69 2.79 -19.57 19.22
C ARG A 69 1.42 -18.99 19.55
N LEU A 70 0.52 -19.73 20.16
CA LEU A 70 -0.84 -19.26 20.54
C LEU A 70 -0.84 -17.93 21.32
N PRO A 71 0.03 -17.72 22.36
CA PRO A 71 0.05 -16.44 23.07
C PRO A 71 0.45 -15.25 22.18
N CYS A 72 1.38 -15.47 21.25
CA CYS A 72 1.79 -14.43 20.31
C CYS A 72 0.71 -14.14 19.29
N LEU A 73 0.09 -15.18 18.71
CA LEU A 73 -1.04 -15.03 17.78
C LEU A 73 -2.20 -14.28 18.42
N ARG A 74 -2.57 -14.65 19.66
CA ARG A 74 -3.58 -13.94 20.45
C ARG A 74 -3.25 -12.46 20.60
N SER A 75 -2.00 -12.12 20.90
CA SER A 75 -1.57 -10.73 21.06
C SER A 75 -1.69 -9.94 19.75
N VAL A 76 -1.29 -10.52 18.63
CA VAL A 76 -1.42 -9.92 17.29
C VAL A 76 -2.89 -9.70 16.95
N MET A 77 -3.75 -10.72 17.13
CA MET A 77 -5.17 -10.64 16.80
C MET A 77 -5.91 -9.62 17.67
N ARG A 78 -5.61 -9.56 18.97
CA ARG A 78 -6.17 -8.53 19.86
C ARG A 78 -5.77 -7.13 19.46
N ALA A 79 -4.51 -6.90 19.11
CA ALA A 79 -4.03 -5.59 18.63
C ALA A 79 -4.75 -5.17 17.34
N LEU A 80 -4.96 -6.10 16.42
CA LEU A 80 -5.64 -5.84 15.15
C LEU A 80 -7.15 -5.68 15.32
N ALA A 81 -7.78 -6.40 16.26
CA ALA A 81 -9.19 -6.20 16.61
C ALA A 81 -9.40 -4.83 17.27
N ALA A 82 -8.54 -4.44 18.22
CA ALA A 82 -8.56 -3.10 18.83
C ALA A 82 -8.35 -1.96 17.82
N SER A 83 -7.73 -2.26 16.68
CA SER A 83 -7.50 -1.29 15.58
C SER A 83 -8.59 -1.36 14.50
N GLY A 84 -9.60 -2.23 14.63
CA GLY A 84 -10.69 -2.37 13.66
C GLY A 84 -10.34 -3.15 12.38
N VAL A 85 -9.15 -3.75 12.30
CA VAL A 85 -8.75 -4.57 11.14
C VAL A 85 -9.55 -5.89 11.14
N PHE A 86 -9.64 -6.55 12.28
CA PHE A 86 -10.55 -7.66 12.51
C PHE A 86 -11.58 -7.28 13.57
N ALA A 87 -12.58 -8.10 13.78
CA ALA A 87 -13.52 -7.94 14.89
C ALA A 87 -13.60 -9.24 15.69
N THR A 88 -13.79 -9.14 16.99
CA THR A 88 -14.14 -10.29 17.83
C THR A 88 -15.54 -10.79 17.48
N ALA A 89 -15.73 -12.09 17.46
CA ALA A 89 -17.00 -12.74 17.15
C ALA A 89 -17.64 -13.42 18.38
N SER A 90 -16.94 -13.41 19.52
CA SER A 90 -17.39 -13.99 20.78
C SER A 90 -16.95 -13.13 21.97
N ASP A 91 -17.67 -13.24 23.09
CA ASP A 91 -17.38 -12.47 24.31
C ASP A 91 -16.10 -12.90 25.01
N ASP A 92 -15.63 -14.13 24.77
CA ASP A 92 -14.35 -14.65 25.29
C ASP A 92 -13.12 -14.07 24.58
N GLY A 93 -13.34 -13.40 23.43
CA GLY A 93 -12.25 -12.80 22.64
C GLY A 93 -11.36 -13.81 21.90
N GLU A 94 -11.77 -15.07 21.80
CA GLU A 94 -11.00 -16.15 21.16
C GLU A 94 -11.41 -16.40 19.70
N HIS A 95 -12.53 -15.82 19.24
CA HIS A 95 -13.03 -15.92 17.87
C HIS A 95 -12.95 -14.58 17.16
N TYR A 96 -12.50 -14.61 15.91
CA TYR A 96 -12.31 -13.42 15.09
C TYR A 96 -13.06 -13.55 13.77
N ARG A 97 -13.56 -12.43 13.28
CA ARG A 97 -14.25 -12.33 11.99
C ARG A 97 -13.64 -11.21 11.14
N LEU A 98 -13.86 -11.32 9.83
CA LEU A 98 -13.49 -10.26 8.89
C LEU A 98 -14.31 -8.99 9.16
N THR A 99 -13.66 -7.84 8.94
CA THR A 99 -14.31 -6.53 8.76
C THR A 99 -14.19 -6.14 7.29
N ALA A 100 -14.80 -5.01 6.89
CA ALA A 100 -14.59 -4.44 5.57
C ALA A 100 -13.09 -4.19 5.29
N VAL A 101 -12.31 -3.80 6.31
CA VAL A 101 -10.85 -3.57 6.17
C VAL A 101 -10.12 -4.87 5.86
N SER A 102 -10.33 -5.91 6.65
CA SER A 102 -9.64 -7.19 6.43
C SER A 102 -10.17 -7.99 5.24
N SER A 103 -11.39 -7.73 4.77
CA SER A 103 -11.90 -8.34 3.55
C SER A 103 -11.10 -7.91 2.31
N LEU A 104 -10.50 -6.72 2.32
CA LEU A 104 -9.60 -6.25 1.26
C LEU A 104 -8.26 -7.02 1.19
N LEU A 105 -7.95 -7.82 2.21
CA LEU A 105 -6.74 -8.64 2.29
C LEU A 105 -6.96 -10.09 1.81
N VAL A 106 -8.20 -10.44 1.46
CA VAL A 106 -8.57 -11.78 0.96
C VAL A 106 -8.36 -11.82 -0.56
N ASP A 107 -7.74 -12.89 -1.06
CA ASP A 107 -7.32 -13.00 -2.46
C ASP A 107 -8.48 -13.05 -3.46
N ASP A 108 -9.63 -13.62 -3.08
CA ASP A 108 -10.81 -13.79 -3.93
C ASP A 108 -12.09 -13.32 -3.21
N SER A 109 -12.14 -12.07 -2.76
CA SER A 109 -13.30 -11.61 -2.00
C SER A 109 -14.27 -10.73 -2.81
N ASN A 110 -15.56 -11.08 -2.71
CA ASN A 110 -16.72 -10.22 -3.04
C ASN A 110 -16.77 -9.68 -4.48
N GLY A 111 -16.17 -10.36 -5.47
CA GLY A 111 -16.18 -9.92 -6.87
C GLY A 111 -15.36 -8.64 -7.11
N ILE A 112 -14.50 -8.26 -6.19
CA ILE A 112 -13.49 -7.21 -6.36
C ILE A 112 -12.24 -7.84 -6.96
N SER A 113 -11.69 -7.23 -7.99
CA SER A 113 -10.53 -7.76 -8.69
C SER A 113 -9.25 -7.62 -7.85
N GLY A 114 -8.95 -8.67 -7.10
CA GLY A 114 -7.68 -8.85 -6.41
C GLY A 114 -7.64 -8.31 -4.98
N SER A 115 -6.63 -8.76 -4.25
CA SER A 115 -6.36 -8.43 -2.85
C SER A 115 -5.45 -7.23 -2.72
N LEU A 116 -5.65 -6.37 -1.71
CA LEU A 116 -4.71 -5.32 -1.32
C LEU A 116 -3.57 -5.81 -0.41
N ALA A 117 -3.47 -7.12 -0.16
CA ALA A 117 -2.39 -7.69 0.64
C ALA A 117 -0.98 -7.35 0.09
N PRO A 118 -0.69 -7.47 -1.23
CA PRO A 118 0.60 -7.08 -1.78
C PRO A 118 0.92 -5.59 -1.57
N ALA A 119 -0.03 -4.70 -1.85
CA ALA A 119 0.15 -3.26 -1.62
C ALA A 119 0.36 -2.94 -0.13
N THR A 120 -0.41 -3.57 0.76
CA THR A 120 -0.23 -3.41 2.21
C THR A 120 1.15 -3.85 2.66
N LEU A 121 1.66 -4.98 2.14
CA LEU A 121 3.01 -5.47 2.48
C LEU A 121 4.11 -4.53 1.97
N LEU A 122 3.91 -3.87 0.83
CA LEU A 122 4.85 -2.90 0.29
C LEU A 122 5.06 -1.74 1.26
N PHE A 123 3.96 -1.11 1.74
CA PHE A 123 4.04 0.04 2.64
C PHE A 123 4.74 -0.25 3.97
N VAL A 124 4.75 -1.52 4.39
CA VAL A 124 5.38 -1.96 5.66
C VAL A 124 6.60 -2.86 5.42
N ALA A 125 7.13 -2.90 4.20
CA ALA A 125 8.33 -3.66 3.88
C ALA A 125 9.60 -2.97 4.41
N PRO A 126 10.60 -3.73 4.90
CA PRO A 126 11.81 -3.16 5.49
C PRO A 126 12.52 -2.13 4.61
N PRO A 127 12.66 -2.29 3.28
CA PRO A 127 13.32 -1.29 2.45
C PRO A 127 12.62 0.08 2.46
N PHE A 128 11.29 0.12 2.66
CA PHE A 128 10.51 1.35 2.68
C PHE A 128 10.32 1.91 4.09
N VAL A 129 10.41 1.08 5.12
CA VAL A 129 10.32 1.52 6.52
C VAL A 129 11.66 2.06 7.03
N ALA A 130 12.79 1.48 6.62
CA ALA A 130 14.12 1.88 7.10
C ALA A 130 14.44 3.37 6.87
N PRO A 131 14.12 4.00 5.72
CA PRO A 131 14.30 5.43 5.53
C PRO A 131 13.50 6.29 6.52
N VAL A 132 12.29 5.83 6.88
CA VAL A 132 11.44 6.55 7.86
C VAL A 132 12.03 6.46 9.26
N VAL A 133 12.64 5.34 9.62
CA VAL A 133 13.36 5.17 10.89
C VAL A 133 14.57 6.11 10.96
N ASN A 134 15.26 6.33 9.84
CA ASN A 134 16.45 7.17 9.75
C ASN A 134 16.16 8.64 9.40
N LEU A 135 14.90 9.08 9.51
CA LEU A 135 14.49 10.42 9.09
C LEU A 135 15.18 11.53 9.89
N ALA A 136 15.40 11.32 11.20
CA ALA A 136 16.08 12.30 12.05
C ALA A 136 17.55 12.46 11.66
N GLU A 137 18.22 11.37 11.37
CA GLU A 137 19.61 11.34 10.91
C GLU A 137 19.77 12.06 9.58
N TRP A 138 18.83 11.84 8.65
CA TRP A 138 18.80 12.54 7.38
C TRP A 138 18.60 14.05 7.55
N LEU A 139 17.66 14.48 8.40
CA LEU A 139 17.43 15.90 8.70
C LEU A 139 18.64 16.56 9.36
N LEU A 140 19.37 15.84 10.22
CA LEU A 140 20.55 16.35 10.91
C LEU A 140 21.79 16.40 10.02
N ALA A 141 21.87 15.57 8.98
CA ALA A 141 23.01 15.53 8.08
C ALA A 141 23.20 16.86 7.29
N GLY A 142 22.14 17.64 7.13
CA GLY A 142 22.19 18.98 6.51
C GLY A 142 22.57 18.95 5.04
N ALA A 143 22.50 20.10 4.38
CA ALA A 143 22.83 20.26 2.95
C ALA A 143 24.33 20.33 2.64
N GLY A 144 25.22 20.03 3.56
CA GLY A 144 26.66 20.36 3.48
C GLY A 144 27.62 19.22 3.10
N GLY A 145 27.13 18.03 2.81
CA GLY A 145 27.96 16.93 2.28
C GLY A 145 27.46 16.49 0.90
N ALA A 146 28.13 15.53 0.23
CA ALA A 146 27.61 14.90 -1.01
C ALA A 146 26.26 14.25 -0.66
N ALA A 147 25.23 15.06 -0.66
CA ALA A 147 24.03 14.86 0.11
C ALA A 147 23.13 13.90 -0.65
N ALA A 148 22.84 12.78 -0.04
CA ALA A 148 21.63 12.03 -0.34
C ALA A 148 20.46 13.03 -0.34
N THR A 149 19.80 13.23 -1.47
CA THR A 149 18.71 14.19 -1.63
C THR A 149 17.49 13.77 -0.85
N THR A 150 17.39 12.48 -0.50
CA THR A 150 16.28 11.89 0.25
C THR A 150 16.75 10.97 1.39
N ALA A 151 15.92 10.75 2.38
CA ALA A 151 16.17 9.77 3.44
C ALA A 151 16.29 8.34 2.89
N PHE A 152 15.66 8.05 1.75
CA PHE A 152 15.78 6.78 1.05
C PHE A 152 17.20 6.58 0.52
N GLU A 153 17.73 7.56 -0.23
CA GLU A 153 19.09 7.53 -0.75
C GLU A 153 20.13 7.45 0.35
N MET A 154 19.94 8.20 1.46
CA MET A 154 20.86 8.11 2.61
C MET A 154 20.87 6.69 3.19
N THR A 155 19.72 6.01 3.23
CA THR A 155 19.60 4.68 3.84
C THR A 155 20.14 3.58 2.92
N HIS A 156 19.95 3.71 1.61
CA HIS A 156 20.23 2.65 0.63
C HIS A 156 21.46 2.92 -0.24
N GLY A 157 22.00 4.15 -0.21
CA GLY A 157 23.15 4.57 -1.02
C GLY A 157 22.80 4.97 -2.44
N GLU A 158 21.55 4.85 -2.85
CA GLU A 158 21.02 5.22 -4.17
C GLU A 158 19.52 5.46 -4.12
N ASP A 159 18.95 6.01 -5.18
CA ASP A 159 17.53 6.24 -5.30
C ASP A 159 16.72 4.93 -5.43
N LEU A 160 15.39 5.05 -5.39
CA LEU A 160 14.48 3.90 -5.49
C LEU A 160 14.70 3.10 -6.77
N TRP A 161 14.91 3.78 -7.90
CA TRP A 161 15.03 3.13 -9.21
C TRP A 161 16.35 2.36 -9.35
N GLY A 162 17.44 2.88 -8.78
CA GLY A 162 18.71 2.18 -8.66
C GLY A 162 18.59 0.91 -7.83
N VAL A 163 17.96 1.01 -6.64
CA VAL A 163 17.70 -0.16 -5.78
C VAL A 163 16.87 -1.21 -6.51
N LEU A 164 15.77 -0.80 -7.16
CA LEU A 164 14.90 -1.71 -7.91
C LEU A 164 15.60 -2.30 -9.15
N GLY A 165 16.52 -1.56 -9.76
CA GLY A 165 17.26 -2.01 -10.94
C GLY A 165 18.24 -3.15 -10.65
N ARG A 166 18.81 -3.20 -9.44
CA ARG A 166 19.76 -4.26 -9.05
C ARG A 166 19.14 -5.44 -8.29
N ASP A 167 17.92 -5.29 -7.77
CA ASP A 167 17.20 -6.35 -7.04
C ASP A 167 15.91 -6.72 -7.78
N ALA A 168 16.00 -7.73 -8.65
CA ALA A 168 14.86 -8.21 -9.43
C ALA A 168 13.71 -8.76 -8.57
N ALA A 169 14.01 -9.31 -7.40
CA ALA A 169 12.97 -9.81 -6.48
C ALA A 169 12.21 -8.66 -5.83
N LEU A 170 12.92 -7.62 -5.38
CA LEU A 170 12.31 -6.40 -4.84
C LEU A 170 11.53 -5.67 -5.94
N ARG A 171 12.04 -5.60 -7.16
CA ARG A 171 11.35 -5.04 -8.32
C ARG A 171 10.04 -5.75 -8.59
N GLY A 172 10.05 -7.08 -8.70
CA GLY A 172 8.82 -7.86 -8.91
C GLY A 172 7.81 -7.70 -7.79
N PHE A 173 8.27 -7.63 -6.54
CA PHE A 173 7.42 -7.34 -5.39
C PHE A 173 6.78 -5.94 -5.47
N PHE A 174 7.57 -4.93 -5.82
CA PHE A 174 7.12 -3.55 -5.98
C PHE A 174 6.08 -3.42 -7.10
N ASP A 175 6.39 -3.94 -8.28
CA ASP A 175 5.48 -3.89 -9.44
C ASP A 175 4.18 -4.66 -9.17
N GLY A 176 4.26 -5.84 -8.54
CA GLY A 176 3.08 -6.62 -8.13
C GLY A 176 2.18 -5.92 -7.13
N ALA A 177 2.77 -5.18 -6.18
CA ALA A 177 2.04 -4.39 -5.20
C ALA A 177 1.31 -3.20 -5.85
N LEU A 178 1.99 -2.46 -6.74
CA LEU A 178 1.37 -1.37 -7.49
C LEU A 178 0.25 -1.87 -8.41
N ALA A 179 0.44 -3.00 -9.07
CA ALA A 179 -0.59 -3.62 -9.91
C ALA A 179 -1.81 -4.05 -9.09
N SER A 180 -1.60 -4.58 -7.87
CA SER A 180 -2.67 -4.96 -6.94
C SER A 180 -3.53 -3.74 -6.56
N ASP A 181 -2.89 -2.65 -6.12
CA ASP A 181 -3.56 -1.38 -5.80
C ASP A 181 -4.29 -0.80 -7.02
N THR A 182 -3.65 -0.85 -8.20
CA THR A 182 -4.24 -0.35 -9.44
C THR A 182 -5.51 -1.11 -9.80
N ARG A 183 -5.50 -2.44 -9.74
CA ARG A 183 -6.70 -3.25 -10.02
C ARG A 183 -7.86 -2.88 -9.10
N PHE A 184 -7.61 -2.75 -7.80
CA PHE A 184 -8.63 -2.37 -6.83
C PHE A 184 -9.20 -0.97 -7.13
N VAL A 185 -8.33 0.03 -7.31
CA VAL A 185 -8.76 1.42 -7.55
C VAL A 185 -9.55 1.53 -8.85
N MET A 186 -9.11 0.85 -9.92
CA MET A 186 -9.81 0.88 -11.21
C MET A 186 -11.14 0.14 -11.16
N ASP A 187 -11.22 -1.01 -10.49
CA ASP A 187 -12.48 -1.72 -10.29
C ASP A 187 -13.50 -0.83 -9.55
N MET A 188 -13.06 -0.14 -8.50
CA MET A 188 -13.90 0.82 -7.78
C MET A 188 -14.32 2.00 -8.66
N ALA A 189 -13.40 2.63 -9.39
CA ALA A 189 -13.70 3.77 -10.26
C ALA A 189 -14.72 3.39 -11.34
N ILE A 190 -14.54 2.24 -11.97
CA ILE A 190 -15.41 1.74 -13.05
C ILE A 190 -16.82 1.42 -12.51
N ARG A 191 -16.93 0.78 -11.33
CA ARG A 191 -18.22 0.36 -10.77
C ARG A 191 -18.97 1.49 -10.09
N VAL A 192 -18.27 2.36 -9.34
CA VAL A 192 -18.89 3.41 -8.52
C VAL A 192 -19.14 4.68 -9.32
N SER A 193 -18.27 5.00 -10.27
CA SER A 193 -18.29 6.24 -11.02
C SER A 193 -18.14 6.05 -12.55
N PRO A 194 -18.91 5.13 -13.19
CA PRO A 194 -18.75 4.83 -14.62
C PRO A 194 -18.93 6.08 -15.51
N LYS A 195 -19.68 7.07 -15.05
CA LYS A 195 -19.92 8.33 -15.79
C LYS A 195 -18.66 9.16 -16.03
N VAL A 196 -17.57 8.94 -15.28
CA VAL A 196 -16.29 9.61 -15.52
C VAL A 196 -15.74 9.25 -16.90
N PHE A 197 -16.13 8.10 -17.44
CA PHE A 197 -15.72 7.61 -18.76
C PHE A 197 -16.70 7.95 -19.88
N ASP A 198 -17.76 8.72 -19.59
CA ASP A 198 -18.74 9.11 -20.60
C ASP A 198 -18.19 10.20 -21.52
N GLY A 199 -18.44 10.04 -22.82
CA GLY A 199 -18.07 11.03 -23.84
C GLY A 199 -16.60 11.02 -24.26
N ILE A 200 -15.73 10.19 -23.66
CA ILE A 200 -14.34 10.01 -24.10
C ILE A 200 -14.23 8.84 -25.09
N ALA A 201 -13.43 9.03 -26.13
CA ALA A 201 -13.11 8.03 -27.13
C ALA A 201 -11.65 7.55 -27.04
N SER A 202 -10.79 8.33 -26.38
CA SER A 202 -9.37 8.03 -26.20
C SER A 202 -8.87 8.39 -24.80
N LEU A 203 -7.98 7.56 -24.25
CA LEU A 203 -7.38 7.72 -22.93
C LEU A 203 -5.89 7.39 -22.98
N VAL A 204 -5.05 8.24 -22.38
CA VAL A 204 -3.63 7.96 -22.16
C VAL A 204 -3.37 7.74 -20.68
N ASP A 205 -2.84 6.56 -20.35
CA ASP A 205 -2.30 6.20 -19.02
C ASP A 205 -0.84 6.59 -18.98
N VAL A 206 -0.56 7.74 -18.35
CA VAL A 206 0.78 8.34 -18.33
C VAL A 206 1.64 7.69 -17.26
N ALA A 207 2.78 7.20 -17.70
CA ALA A 207 3.70 6.36 -16.94
C ALA A 207 2.95 5.18 -16.31
N GLY A 208 2.14 4.51 -17.14
CA GLY A 208 1.22 3.46 -16.74
C GLY A 208 1.87 2.11 -16.46
N GLY A 209 3.21 1.98 -16.59
CA GLY A 209 3.92 0.73 -16.37
C GLY A 209 3.46 -0.37 -17.32
N ALA A 210 3.06 -1.51 -16.78
CA ALA A 210 2.49 -2.61 -17.54
C ALA A 210 1.05 -2.36 -18.06
N GLY A 211 0.48 -1.18 -17.81
CA GLY A 211 -0.82 -0.78 -18.36
C GLY A 211 -2.02 -1.33 -17.61
N ALA A 212 -1.89 -1.75 -16.37
CA ALA A 212 -2.99 -2.36 -15.62
C ALA A 212 -4.24 -1.47 -15.53
N ALA A 213 -4.07 -0.15 -15.43
CA ALA A 213 -5.19 0.79 -15.40
C ALA A 213 -5.84 0.94 -16.78
N ALA A 214 -5.03 1.16 -17.82
CA ALA A 214 -5.49 1.25 -19.20
C ALA A 214 -6.23 -0.03 -19.65
N GLN A 215 -5.70 -1.20 -19.32
CA GLN A 215 -6.33 -2.50 -19.62
C GLN A 215 -7.69 -2.64 -18.91
N ALA A 216 -7.79 -2.23 -17.64
CA ALA A 216 -9.07 -2.26 -16.93
C ALA A 216 -10.13 -1.37 -17.58
N VAL A 217 -9.74 -0.16 -18.03
CA VAL A 217 -10.64 0.75 -18.75
C VAL A 217 -11.04 0.17 -20.11
N ALA A 218 -10.06 -0.32 -20.88
CA ALA A 218 -10.33 -0.90 -22.22
C ALA A 218 -11.25 -2.11 -22.16
N ALA A 219 -11.06 -2.99 -21.15
CA ALA A 219 -11.93 -4.14 -20.92
C ALA A 219 -13.37 -3.72 -20.54
N ALA A 220 -13.54 -2.72 -19.71
CA ALA A 220 -14.85 -2.24 -19.26
C ALA A 220 -15.55 -1.39 -20.33
N PHE A 221 -14.81 -0.63 -21.11
CA PHE A 221 -15.30 0.31 -22.11
C PHE A 221 -14.61 0.10 -23.47
N PRO A 222 -14.94 -0.95 -24.25
CA PRO A 222 -14.25 -1.27 -25.50
C PRO A 222 -14.29 -0.18 -26.58
N ARG A 223 -15.12 0.85 -26.38
CA ARG A 223 -15.18 2.04 -27.25
C ARG A 223 -14.03 3.03 -27.00
N ILE A 224 -13.36 2.94 -25.86
CA ILE A 224 -12.27 3.85 -25.49
C ILE A 224 -10.95 3.25 -25.95
N LYS A 225 -10.28 3.94 -26.86
CA LYS A 225 -8.92 3.57 -27.26
C LYS A 225 -7.95 3.97 -26.15
N CYS A 226 -7.35 2.98 -25.48
CA CYS A 226 -6.41 3.21 -24.40
C CYS A 226 -4.97 3.07 -24.87
N THR A 227 -4.13 4.04 -24.47
CA THR A 227 -2.70 4.07 -24.76
C THR A 227 -1.93 4.20 -23.46
N VAL A 228 -0.86 3.45 -23.29
CA VAL A 228 0.08 3.55 -22.18
C VAL A 228 1.31 4.29 -22.67
N LEU A 229 1.69 5.38 -21.98
CA LEU A 229 2.95 6.08 -22.21
C LEU A 229 3.89 5.75 -21.05
N ASP A 230 5.08 5.22 -21.35
CA ASP A 230 6.14 5.03 -20.35
C ASP A 230 7.53 5.05 -20.98
N LEU A 231 8.56 5.08 -20.14
CA LEU A 231 9.96 5.14 -20.57
C LEU A 231 10.39 3.85 -21.30
N PRO A 232 11.42 3.94 -22.19
CA PRO A 232 11.87 2.78 -22.97
C PRO A 232 12.18 1.56 -22.12
N GLN A 233 12.89 1.74 -21.01
CA GLN A 233 13.28 0.65 -20.11
C GLN A 233 12.10 -0.05 -19.43
N VAL A 234 10.93 0.58 -19.39
CA VAL A 234 9.70 -0.02 -18.86
C VAL A 234 8.99 -0.79 -19.95
N ILE A 235 8.78 -0.17 -21.11
CA ILE A 235 8.04 -0.78 -22.23
C ILE A 235 8.81 -1.98 -22.83
N ASP A 236 10.13 -1.85 -23.00
CA ASP A 236 10.98 -2.92 -23.58
C ASP A 236 11.05 -4.17 -22.69
N ALA A 237 10.79 -4.02 -21.39
CA ALA A 237 10.75 -5.14 -20.44
C ALA A 237 9.40 -5.88 -20.40
N LEU A 238 8.38 -5.37 -21.11
CA LEU A 238 7.05 -6.00 -21.10
C LEU A 238 7.01 -7.22 -22.03
N ALA A 239 6.19 -8.21 -21.65
CA ALA A 239 5.82 -9.28 -22.55
C ALA A 239 5.03 -8.72 -23.77
N PRO A 240 4.98 -9.42 -24.90
CA PRO A 240 4.18 -9.01 -26.04
C PRO A 240 2.74 -8.67 -25.62
N ALA A 241 2.25 -7.51 -26.10
CA ALA A 241 0.92 -7.01 -25.76
C ALA A 241 -0.17 -7.94 -26.30
N ASP A 242 -1.26 -8.08 -25.55
CA ASP A 242 -2.47 -8.83 -25.95
C ASP A 242 -3.33 -8.08 -26.99
N GLY A 243 -2.92 -6.86 -27.36
CA GLY A 243 -3.63 -6.00 -28.33
C GLY A 243 -4.80 -5.22 -27.73
N LEU A 244 -5.03 -5.30 -26.41
CA LEU A 244 -6.11 -4.58 -25.75
C LEU A 244 -5.79 -3.07 -25.57
N VAL A 245 -4.50 -2.74 -25.40
CA VAL A 245 -4.00 -1.37 -25.26
C VAL A 245 -2.78 -1.15 -26.16
N ASP A 246 -2.59 0.09 -26.60
CA ASP A 246 -1.39 0.49 -27.34
C ASP A 246 -0.31 0.97 -26.35
N TYR A 247 0.97 0.73 -26.69
CA TYR A 247 2.10 1.21 -25.91
C TYR A 247 2.91 2.22 -26.70
N VAL A 248 3.23 3.34 -26.09
CA VAL A 248 4.04 4.42 -26.64
C VAL A 248 5.24 4.67 -25.73
N VAL A 249 6.43 4.57 -26.33
CA VAL A 249 7.68 4.89 -25.62
C VAL A 249 7.87 6.40 -25.63
N GLY A 250 8.10 7.00 -24.45
CA GLY A 250 8.39 8.43 -24.35
C GLY A 250 8.51 8.90 -22.90
N ASP A 251 9.10 10.07 -22.73
CA ASP A 251 9.14 10.78 -21.45
C ASP A 251 7.93 11.70 -21.33
N MET A 252 7.14 11.52 -20.29
CA MET A 252 5.95 12.35 -20.02
C MET A 252 6.29 13.83 -19.79
N MET A 253 7.53 14.15 -19.44
CA MET A 253 8.00 15.53 -19.27
C MET A 253 8.26 16.23 -20.61
N GLU A 254 8.43 15.46 -21.68
CA GLU A 254 8.68 15.97 -23.04
C GLU A 254 7.41 15.90 -23.90
N PHE A 255 6.65 14.82 -23.77
CA PHE A 255 5.51 14.58 -24.66
C PHE A 255 4.46 13.67 -24.01
N VAL A 256 3.20 14.04 -24.19
CA VAL A 256 2.03 13.18 -23.91
C VAL A 256 1.21 13.06 -25.19
N PRO A 257 0.90 11.85 -25.66
CA PRO A 257 0.04 11.67 -26.83
C PRO A 257 -1.30 12.37 -26.66
N PRO A 258 -1.86 13.00 -27.72
CA PRO A 258 -3.16 13.64 -27.67
C PRO A 258 -4.26 12.59 -27.42
N ALA A 259 -5.14 12.88 -26.46
CA ALA A 259 -6.29 12.05 -26.12
C ALA A 259 -7.38 12.91 -25.46
N ASP A 260 -8.62 12.38 -25.39
CA ASP A 260 -9.74 13.06 -24.72
C ASP A 260 -9.56 13.09 -23.20
N ALA A 261 -8.83 12.09 -22.64
CA ALA A 261 -8.56 12.01 -21.22
C ALA A 261 -7.12 11.51 -20.93
N VAL A 262 -6.57 12.01 -19.83
CA VAL A 262 -5.28 11.58 -19.28
C VAL A 262 -5.52 10.95 -17.92
N LEU A 263 -4.98 9.75 -17.71
CA LEU A 263 -4.96 9.05 -16.44
C LEU A 263 -3.58 9.20 -15.80
N LEU A 264 -3.56 9.72 -14.58
CA LEU A 264 -2.36 9.86 -13.75
C LEU A 264 -2.61 9.13 -12.43
N LYS A 265 -1.90 8.03 -12.19
CA LYS A 265 -2.03 7.26 -10.97
C LYS A 265 -0.68 7.08 -10.25
N ASN A 266 -0.67 7.35 -8.94
CA ASN A 266 0.52 7.21 -8.07
C ASN A 266 1.75 7.99 -8.56
N ARG A 267 1.54 9.17 -9.13
CA ARG A 267 2.60 10.10 -9.51
C ARG A 267 2.84 11.08 -8.35
N THR A 268 3.48 10.63 -7.28
CA THR A 268 4.09 11.53 -6.33
C THR A 268 5.35 12.08 -6.96
N ASN A 269 5.47 13.41 -7.01
CA ASN A 269 6.69 14.07 -7.41
C ASN A 269 7.88 13.52 -6.62
N SER A 270 8.69 12.72 -7.28
CA SER A 270 10.08 12.52 -6.90
C SER A 270 10.86 13.66 -7.56
N GLY A 271 10.68 14.86 -7.00
CA GLY A 271 11.48 16.03 -7.30
C GLY A 271 12.38 16.32 -6.13
#